data_c6ca64265d0228d914ebe35bdea188fd
#
_entry.id   c6ca64265d0228d914ebe35bdea188fd
#
_cell.length_a   1.000
_cell.length_b   1.000
_cell.length_c   1.000
_cell.angle_alpha   90.00
_cell.angle_beta   90.00
_cell.angle_gamma   90.00
#
_symmetry.space_group_name_H-M   'P 1'
#
loop_
_entity.id
_entity.type
_entity.pdbx_description
1 polymer ?
#
loop_
_entity_poly.entity_id
_entity_poly.type
_entity_poly.pdbx_seq_one_letter_code
_entity_poly.pdbx_strand_id
1 'polypeptide(L)'
;MRDATDPLVVDLGYGHSASTSLELQHRLRRVRPDVEVLGLEIDPARVALATRQLEAVQRGESHFRPDAAVSFARGGFEVPTPAGRRPAVIRAFNVLRQYDEGQVADAWALMTSRLQPGGLLVEGTCDEIGRISSWVDVGADGPLAFTISLRLRGLERPSVVAERLPKALIHRNVEGERVHDLLVDLDRFWQYNAALDVHSPVQRWVATVSGLRDAGWPVLGRATRWRLGEVTVPWSAVAPRD
;
A
#
# COMPACT_ATOMS: atom_id res chain seq x y z
N MET A 1 -13.38 -0.14 6.19
CA MET A 1 -13.79 -1.31 5.39
C MET A 1 -14.94 -2.09 6.03
N ARG A 2 -14.88 -2.50 7.32
CA ARG A 2 -15.97 -3.25 7.97
C ARG A 2 -17.30 -2.49 7.98
N ASP A 3 -17.26 -1.20 8.22
CA ASP A 3 -18.43 -0.32 8.34
C ASP A 3 -18.74 0.45 7.04
N ALA A 4 -18.08 0.10 5.95
CA ALA A 4 -18.31 0.74 4.65
C ALA A 4 -19.73 0.41 4.14
N THR A 5 -20.44 1.42 3.64
CA THR A 5 -21.79 1.26 3.09
C THR A 5 -21.78 0.52 1.76
N ASP A 6 -20.78 0.76 0.92
CA ASP A 6 -20.52 0.05 -0.32
C ASP A 6 -19.21 -0.75 -0.16
N PRO A 7 -19.21 -2.08 -0.31
CA PRO A 7 -18.02 -2.92 -0.16
C PRO A 7 -17.07 -2.88 -1.37
N LEU A 8 -17.26 -1.95 -2.30
CA LEU A 8 -16.41 -1.82 -3.48
C LEU A 8 -15.01 -1.37 -3.10
N VAL A 9 -14.02 -2.08 -3.63
CA VAL A 9 -12.59 -1.72 -3.61
C VAL A 9 -12.10 -1.57 -5.04
N VAL A 10 -11.33 -0.54 -5.31
CA VAL A 10 -10.67 -0.34 -6.60
C VAL A 10 -9.20 -0.69 -6.48
N ASP A 11 -8.71 -1.53 -7.39
CA ASP A 11 -7.28 -1.83 -7.58
C ASP A 11 -6.81 -1.10 -8.84
N LEU A 12 -6.29 0.12 -8.66
CA LEU A 12 -5.89 0.99 -9.75
C LEU A 12 -4.47 0.66 -10.20
N GLY A 13 -4.30 0.46 -11.50
CA GLY A 13 -3.02 0.10 -12.08
C GLY A 13 -2.55 -1.30 -11.65
N TYR A 14 -3.45 -2.28 -11.68
CA TYR A 14 -3.16 -3.65 -11.23
C TYR A 14 -2.06 -4.34 -12.04
N GLY A 15 -1.64 -3.75 -13.17
CA GLY A 15 -0.50 -4.19 -13.95
C GLY A 15 -0.83 -5.23 -15.02
N HIS A 16 0.08 -6.22 -15.18
CA HIS A 16 0.05 -7.12 -16.34
C HIS A 16 -1.01 -8.23 -16.25
N SER A 17 -1.47 -8.60 -15.06
CA SER A 17 -2.39 -9.74 -14.92
C SER A 17 -3.47 -9.52 -13.86
N ALA A 18 -4.56 -10.29 -13.97
CA ALA A 18 -5.66 -10.30 -13.01
C ALA A 18 -5.27 -10.76 -11.60
N SER A 19 -4.10 -11.40 -11.44
CA SER A 19 -3.69 -12.06 -10.19
C SER A 19 -3.68 -11.11 -9.00
N THR A 20 -3.21 -9.87 -9.17
CA THR A 20 -3.15 -8.89 -8.08
C THR A 20 -4.53 -8.58 -7.51
N SER A 21 -5.50 -8.29 -8.38
CA SER A 21 -6.88 -7.97 -7.97
C SER A 21 -7.60 -9.20 -7.41
N LEU A 22 -7.35 -10.40 -7.97
CA LEU A 22 -7.91 -11.65 -7.47
C LEU A 22 -7.37 -12.00 -6.08
N GLU A 23 -6.06 -11.86 -5.85
CA GLU A 23 -5.47 -12.04 -4.52
C GLU A 23 -5.98 -11.00 -3.52
N LEU A 24 -6.13 -9.75 -3.95
CA LEU A 24 -6.68 -8.68 -3.11
C LEU A 24 -8.09 -9.06 -2.63
N GLN A 25 -8.97 -9.45 -3.56
CA GLN A 25 -10.32 -9.89 -3.23
C GLN A 25 -10.32 -11.12 -2.30
N HIS A 26 -9.50 -12.12 -2.60
CA HIS A 26 -9.38 -13.32 -1.78
C HIS A 26 -8.97 -13.00 -0.33
N ARG A 27 -8.07 -12.04 -0.12
CA ARG A 27 -7.62 -11.61 1.22
C ARG A 27 -8.68 -10.78 1.93
N LEU A 28 -9.28 -9.80 1.24
CA LEU A 28 -10.27 -8.91 1.82
C LEU A 28 -11.57 -9.63 2.19
N ARG A 29 -11.96 -10.64 1.44
CA ARG A 29 -13.14 -11.48 1.71
C ARG A 29 -13.13 -12.12 3.11
N ARG A 30 -11.95 -12.35 3.69
CA ARG A 30 -11.83 -12.86 5.07
C ARG A 30 -12.31 -11.86 6.11
N VAL A 31 -12.29 -10.57 5.79
CA VAL A 31 -12.69 -9.46 6.67
C VAL A 31 -14.09 -8.95 6.30
N ARG A 32 -14.38 -8.93 5.01
CA ARG A 32 -15.64 -8.47 4.41
C ARG A 32 -16.08 -9.47 3.33
N PRO A 33 -16.96 -10.43 3.66
CA PRO A 33 -17.34 -11.53 2.74
C PRO A 33 -17.97 -11.09 1.42
N ASP A 34 -18.67 -9.96 1.42
CA ASP A 34 -19.36 -9.34 0.29
C ASP A 34 -18.48 -8.34 -0.50
N VAL A 35 -17.16 -8.30 -0.24
CA VAL A 35 -16.26 -7.37 -0.93
C VAL A 35 -16.21 -7.65 -2.43
N GLU A 36 -16.33 -6.57 -3.19
CA GLU A 36 -16.15 -6.54 -4.64
C GLU A 36 -14.84 -5.81 -4.96
N VAL A 37 -14.09 -6.28 -5.95
CA VAL A 37 -12.88 -5.61 -6.44
C VAL A 37 -13.04 -5.24 -7.91
N LEU A 38 -12.87 -3.96 -8.21
CA LEU A 38 -12.77 -3.44 -9.58
C LEU A 38 -11.31 -3.14 -9.90
N GLY A 39 -10.71 -3.93 -10.80
CA GLY A 39 -9.39 -3.62 -11.36
C GLY A 39 -9.52 -2.56 -12.45
N LEU A 40 -8.78 -1.46 -12.32
CA LEU A 40 -8.68 -0.41 -13.32
C LEU A 40 -7.28 -0.36 -13.92
N GLU A 41 -7.19 -0.29 -15.24
CA GLU A 41 -5.93 -0.17 -15.98
C GLU A 41 -6.16 0.71 -17.22
N ILE A 42 -5.17 1.54 -17.57
CA ILE A 42 -5.28 2.43 -18.74
C ILE A 42 -5.04 1.70 -20.06
N ASP A 43 -4.23 0.64 -20.04
CA ASP A 43 -3.90 -0.15 -21.22
C ASP A 43 -5.05 -1.13 -21.57
N PRO A 44 -5.73 -0.95 -22.70
CA PRO A 44 -6.85 -1.82 -23.09
C PRO A 44 -6.42 -3.28 -23.34
N ALA A 45 -5.19 -3.53 -23.75
CA ALA A 45 -4.69 -4.90 -23.95
C ALA A 45 -4.56 -5.65 -22.63
N ARG A 46 -4.12 -4.96 -21.57
CA ARG A 46 -4.05 -5.52 -20.20
C ARG A 46 -5.45 -5.78 -19.65
N VAL A 47 -6.40 -4.87 -19.87
CA VAL A 47 -7.80 -5.08 -19.46
C VAL A 47 -8.39 -6.31 -20.16
N ALA A 48 -8.21 -6.44 -21.47
CA ALA A 48 -8.68 -7.61 -22.21
C ALA A 48 -8.03 -8.91 -21.74
N LEU A 49 -6.74 -8.89 -21.40
CA LEU A 49 -6.03 -10.05 -20.84
C LEU A 49 -6.60 -10.43 -19.47
N ALA A 50 -6.76 -9.47 -18.56
CA ALA A 50 -7.30 -9.72 -17.23
C ALA A 50 -8.75 -10.26 -17.28
N THR A 51 -9.56 -9.76 -18.20
CA THR A 51 -10.92 -10.25 -18.42
C THR A 51 -10.91 -11.72 -18.85
N ARG A 52 -10.08 -12.12 -19.82
CA ARG A 52 -9.94 -13.53 -20.22
C ARG A 52 -9.43 -14.41 -19.07
N GLN A 53 -8.51 -13.92 -18.26
CA GLN A 53 -8.03 -14.66 -17.08
C GLN A 53 -9.14 -14.85 -16.05
N LEU A 54 -9.99 -13.84 -15.84
CA LEU A 54 -11.15 -13.94 -14.95
C LEU A 54 -12.17 -14.98 -15.49
N GLU A 55 -12.43 -15.00 -16.79
CA GLU A 55 -13.28 -16.03 -17.41
C GLU A 55 -12.75 -17.45 -17.16
N ALA A 56 -11.42 -17.66 -17.23
CA ALA A 56 -10.80 -18.93 -16.89
C ALA A 56 -11.00 -19.29 -15.40
N VAL A 57 -10.87 -18.30 -14.49
CA VAL A 57 -11.20 -18.48 -13.07
C VAL A 57 -12.64 -18.93 -12.88
N GLN A 58 -13.59 -18.26 -13.54
CA GLN A 58 -15.02 -18.56 -13.46
C GLN A 58 -15.37 -19.97 -13.97
N ARG A 59 -14.61 -20.48 -14.94
CA ARG A 59 -14.72 -21.87 -15.40
C ARG A 59 -14.04 -22.89 -14.48
N GLY A 60 -13.38 -22.46 -13.40
CA GLY A 60 -12.66 -23.35 -12.48
C GLY A 60 -11.28 -23.78 -12.97
N GLU A 61 -10.71 -23.11 -13.95
CA GLU A 61 -9.40 -23.43 -14.57
C GLU A 61 -8.21 -22.78 -13.82
N SER A 62 -8.39 -22.39 -12.56
CA SER A 62 -7.36 -21.73 -11.75
C SER A 62 -7.47 -22.13 -10.27
N HIS A 63 -6.47 -21.71 -9.48
CA HIS A 63 -6.50 -21.90 -8.02
C HIS A 63 -7.39 -20.86 -7.30
N PHE A 64 -7.84 -19.83 -7.99
CA PHE A 64 -8.79 -18.87 -7.45
C PHE A 64 -10.21 -19.43 -7.49
N ARG A 65 -11.06 -18.90 -6.63
CA ARG A 65 -12.45 -19.34 -6.55
C ARG A 65 -13.26 -18.87 -7.77
N PRO A 66 -14.10 -19.75 -8.37
CA PRO A 66 -14.96 -19.36 -9.49
C PRO A 66 -15.96 -18.25 -9.18
N ASP A 67 -16.33 -18.10 -7.89
CA ASP A 67 -17.25 -17.05 -7.38
C ASP A 67 -16.52 -15.78 -6.93
N ALA A 68 -15.29 -15.54 -7.37
CA ALA A 68 -14.55 -14.33 -7.05
C ALA A 68 -15.29 -13.08 -7.58
N ALA A 69 -15.68 -12.18 -6.69
CA ALA A 69 -16.36 -10.92 -7.03
C ALA A 69 -15.32 -9.88 -7.49
N VAL A 70 -14.79 -10.10 -8.71
CA VAL A 70 -13.80 -9.24 -9.36
C VAL A 70 -14.33 -8.85 -10.74
N SER A 71 -14.02 -7.64 -11.16
CA SER A 71 -14.28 -7.15 -12.52
C SER A 71 -13.12 -6.27 -12.99
N PHE A 72 -13.00 -6.09 -14.31
CA PHE A 72 -11.94 -5.28 -14.90
C PHE A 72 -12.54 -4.25 -15.86
N ALA A 73 -12.00 -3.02 -15.82
CA ALA A 73 -12.40 -1.96 -16.71
C ALA A 73 -11.20 -1.05 -17.04
N ARG A 74 -11.34 -0.28 -18.12
CA ARG A 74 -10.39 0.75 -18.47
C ARG A 74 -10.62 1.99 -17.60
N GLY A 75 -9.57 2.53 -16.99
CA GLY A 75 -9.64 3.75 -16.20
C GLY A 75 -8.31 4.15 -15.60
N GLY A 76 -8.21 5.40 -15.18
CA GLY A 76 -7.08 6.03 -14.53
C GLY A 76 -7.50 6.71 -13.22
N PHE A 77 -6.89 7.85 -12.89
CA PHE A 77 -7.15 8.58 -11.63
C PHE A 77 -8.58 9.09 -11.49
N GLU A 78 -9.33 9.19 -12.60
CA GLU A 78 -10.76 9.52 -12.60
C GLU A 78 -11.63 8.43 -11.99
N VAL A 79 -11.08 7.23 -11.78
CA VAL A 79 -11.68 6.08 -11.10
C VAL A 79 -13.13 5.84 -11.56
N PRO A 80 -13.35 5.48 -12.83
CA PRO A 80 -14.69 5.23 -13.35
C PRO A 80 -15.27 3.98 -12.71
N THR A 81 -16.37 4.12 -12.00
CA THR A 81 -17.06 3.02 -11.31
C THR A 81 -18.43 2.76 -11.95
N PRO A 82 -18.92 1.51 -11.97
CA PRO A 82 -20.26 1.21 -12.46
C PRO A 82 -21.32 1.98 -11.68
N ALA A 83 -22.27 2.58 -12.40
CA ALA A 83 -23.40 3.34 -11.83
C ALA A 83 -23.00 4.48 -10.87
N GLY A 84 -21.78 4.99 -10.97
CA GLY A 84 -21.29 6.05 -10.09
C GLY A 84 -21.09 5.63 -8.62
N ARG A 85 -20.92 4.34 -8.36
CA ARG A 85 -20.61 3.81 -7.01
C ARG A 85 -19.35 4.47 -6.46
N ARG A 86 -19.28 4.62 -5.15
CA ARG A 86 -18.15 5.24 -4.44
C ARG A 86 -17.40 4.16 -3.66
N PRO A 87 -16.16 3.83 -4.03
CA PRO A 87 -15.42 2.76 -3.36
C PRO A 87 -15.07 3.11 -1.91
N ALA A 88 -14.99 2.08 -1.07
CA ALA A 88 -14.47 2.20 0.30
C ALA A 88 -12.95 2.38 0.33
N VAL A 89 -12.26 1.73 -0.62
CA VAL A 89 -10.80 1.79 -0.73
C VAL A 89 -10.42 1.89 -2.19
N ILE A 90 -9.47 2.75 -2.48
CA ILE A 90 -8.71 2.75 -3.74
C ILE A 90 -7.28 2.35 -3.38
N ARG A 91 -6.77 1.28 -3.97
CA ARG A 91 -5.38 0.87 -3.89
C ARG A 91 -4.67 1.25 -5.17
N ALA A 92 -3.58 2.02 -5.08
CA ALA A 92 -2.77 2.44 -6.21
C ALA A 92 -1.28 2.19 -5.92
N PHE A 93 -0.76 1.03 -6.35
CA PHE A 93 0.64 0.67 -6.11
C PHE A 93 1.47 0.74 -7.38
N ASN A 94 2.65 1.36 -7.29
CA ASN A 94 3.59 1.59 -8.39
C ASN A 94 3.04 2.48 -9.53
N VAL A 95 1.88 3.12 -9.34
CA VAL A 95 1.23 3.93 -10.37
C VAL A 95 1.90 5.30 -10.48
N LEU A 96 2.02 6.02 -9.36
CA LEU A 96 2.57 7.39 -9.36
C LEU A 96 4.08 7.46 -9.58
N ARG A 97 4.80 6.35 -9.57
CA ARG A 97 6.25 6.33 -9.86
C ARG A 97 6.62 6.92 -11.22
N GLN A 98 5.71 6.88 -12.18
CA GLN A 98 5.90 7.35 -13.55
C GLN A 98 5.59 8.84 -13.73
N TYR A 99 5.06 9.49 -12.70
CA TYR A 99 4.62 10.88 -12.72
C TYR A 99 5.63 11.79 -12.01
N ASP A 100 5.53 13.09 -12.23
CA ASP A 100 6.33 14.06 -11.49
C ASP A 100 5.82 14.25 -10.07
N GLU A 101 6.73 14.60 -9.12
CA GLU A 101 6.37 14.83 -7.72
C GLU A 101 5.25 15.88 -7.57
N GLY A 102 5.32 16.95 -8.37
CA GLY A 102 4.31 18.01 -8.36
C GLY A 102 2.91 17.59 -8.76
N GLN A 103 2.75 16.42 -9.42
CA GLN A 103 1.44 15.89 -9.85
C GLN A 103 0.78 15.00 -8.78
N VAL A 104 1.51 14.66 -7.72
CA VAL A 104 1.03 13.69 -6.71
C VAL A 104 -0.19 14.23 -5.97
N ALA A 105 -0.15 15.48 -5.53
CA ALA A 105 -1.24 16.10 -4.76
C ALA A 105 -2.55 16.14 -5.58
N ASP A 106 -2.49 16.52 -6.85
CA ASP A 106 -3.65 16.55 -7.73
C ASP A 106 -4.21 15.16 -8.01
N ALA A 107 -3.32 14.16 -8.22
CA ALA A 107 -3.73 12.77 -8.37
C ALA A 107 -4.43 12.24 -7.10
N TRP A 108 -3.89 12.51 -5.92
CA TRP A 108 -4.52 12.15 -4.66
C TRP A 108 -5.88 12.82 -4.49
N ALA A 109 -5.98 14.13 -4.74
CA ALA A 109 -7.25 14.87 -4.64
C ALA A 109 -8.30 14.30 -5.59
N LEU A 110 -7.93 13.99 -6.83
CA LEU A 110 -8.84 13.41 -7.81
C LEU A 110 -9.35 12.03 -7.36
N MET A 111 -8.46 11.13 -6.96
CA MET A 111 -8.83 9.78 -6.51
C MET A 111 -9.67 9.81 -5.22
N THR A 112 -9.27 10.62 -4.22
CA THR A 112 -10.02 10.70 -2.96
C THR A 112 -11.40 11.32 -3.12
N SER A 113 -11.60 12.21 -4.10
CA SER A 113 -12.93 12.75 -4.44
C SER A 113 -13.92 11.66 -4.86
N ARG A 114 -13.45 10.49 -5.29
CA ARG A 114 -14.27 9.36 -5.72
C ARG A 114 -14.65 8.41 -4.59
N LEU A 115 -13.98 8.50 -3.44
CA LEU A 115 -14.23 7.67 -2.28
C LEU A 115 -15.60 7.97 -1.64
N GLN A 116 -16.21 6.97 -1.03
CA GLN A 116 -17.33 7.18 -0.12
C GLN A 116 -16.86 7.93 1.15
N PRO A 117 -17.77 8.54 1.93
CA PRO A 117 -17.42 9.14 3.21
C PRO A 117 -16.67 8.15 4.10
N GLY A 118 -15.52 8.55 4.64
CA GLY A 118 -14.63 7.67 5.43
C GLY A 118 -13.86 6.64 4.61
N GLY A 119 -13.90 6.69 3.28
CA GLY A 119 -13.09 5.87 2.40
C GLY A 119 -11.61 6.26 2.43
N LEU A 120 -10.74 5.38 1.92
CA LEU A 120 -9.29 5.53 1.99
C LEU A 120 -8.62 5.25 0.65
N LEU A 121 -7.73 6.12 0.23
CA LEU A 121 -6.75 5.83 -0.81
C LEU A 121 -5.48 5.28 -0.14
N VAL A 122 -5.00 4.15 -0.62
CA VAL A 122 -3.72 3.53 -0.22
C VAL A 122 -2.78 3.62 -1.42
N GLU A 123 -1.97 4.66 -1.44
CA GLU A 123 -1.03 4.93 -2.53
C GLU A 123 0.38 4.55 -2.11
N GLY A 124 1.08 3.75 -2.92
CA GLY A 124 2.40 3.30 -2.55
C GLY A 124 3.19 2.63 -3.65
N THR A 125 4.29 2.04 -3.21
CA THR A 125 5.19 1.27 -4.07
C THR A 125 5.58 -0.05 -3.43
N CYS A 126 5.88 -1.03 -4.25
CA CYS A 126 6.41 -2.31 -3.80
C CYS A 126 7.40 -2.87 -4.84
N ASP A 127 8.24 -3.81 -4.41
CA ASP A 127 9.01 -4.66 -5.32
C ASP A 127 8.09 -5.68 -6.03
N GLU A 128 8.65 -6.46 -6.95
CA GLU A 128 7.89 -7.36 -7.85
C GLU A 128 7.08 -8.43 -7.09
N ILE A 129 7.50 -8.76 -5.88
CA ILE A 129 6.89 -9.84 -5.07
C ILE A 129 6.42 -9.37 -3.70
N GLY A 130 6.38 -8.06 -3.46
CA GLY A 130 5.84 -7.46 -2.24
C GLY A 130 6.64 -7.72 -0.97
N ARG A 131 7.96 -7.91 -1.07
CA ARG A 131 8.87 -8.07 0.09
C ARG A 131 9.26 -6.75 0.71
N ILE A 132 9.33 -5.72 -0.11
CA ILE A 132 9.66 -4.35 0.27
C ILE A 132 8.53 -3.48 -0.26
N SER A 133 7.83 -2.81 0.63
CA SER A 133 6.77 -1.89 0.25
C SER A 133 6.66 -0.74 1.22
N SER A 134 6.19 0.38 0.72
CA SER A 134 5.76 1.49 1.54
C SER A 134 4.59 2.21 0.89
N TRP A 135 3.75 2.84 1.70
CA TRP A 135 2.57 3.55 1.20
C TRP A 135 2.14 4.68 2.11
N VAL A 136 1.38 5.58 1.54
CA VAL A 136 0.67 6.66 2.24
C VAL A 136 -0.82 6.32 2.26
N ASP A 137 -1.41 6.39 3.43
CA ASP A 137 -2.85 6.40 3.61
C ASP A 137 -3.35 7.83 3.40
N VAL A 138 -4.25 8.05 2.43
CA VAL A 138 -4.77 9.37 2.09
C VAL A 138 -6.28 9.38 2.27
N GLY A 139 -6.77 10.27 3.12
CA GLY A 139 -8.19 10.52 3.35
C GLY A 139 -8.73 11.69 2.51
N ALA A 140 -9.97 12.07 2.77
CA ALA A 140 -10.62 13.19 2.07
C ALA A 140 -9.89 14.53 2.31
N ASP A 141 -9.30 14.70 3.48
CA ASP A 141 -8.60 15.94 3.90
C ASP A 141 -7.08 15.90 3.64
N GLY A 142 -6.60 14.87 2.94
CA GLY A 142 -5.20 14.71 2.59
C GLY A 142 -4.51 13.50 3.24
N PRO A 143 -3.16 13.43 3.20
CA PRO A 143 -2.40 12.30 3.69
C PRO A 143 -2.42 12.20 5.21
N LEU A 144 -2.64 10.99 5.72
CA LEU A 144 -2.88 10.68 7.12
C LEU A 144 -1.68 10.00 7.78
N ALA A 145 -1.13 8.98 7.13
CA ALA A 145 -0.08 8.15 7.69
C ALA A 145 0.84 7.60 6.59
N PHE A 146 2.08 7.32 6.97
CA PHE A 146 3.05 6.63 6.13
C PHE A 146 3.40 5.29 6.78
N THR A 147 3.41 4.23 5.98
CA THR A 147 3.74 2.87 6.43
C THR A 147 4.86 2.27 5.59
N ILE A 148 5.80 1.64 6.28
CA ILE A 148 6.83 0.76 5.70
C ILE A 148 6.46 -0.68 6.05
N SER A 149 6.59 -1.60 5.09
CA SER A 149 6.42 -3.04 5.30
C SER A 149 7.57 -3.80 4.64
N LEU A 150 8.27 -4.59 5.44
CA LEU A 150 9.48 -5.30 5.05
C LEU A 150 9.36 -6.80 5.38
N ARG A 151 9.81 -7.64 4.46
CA ARG A 151 10.07 -9.04 4.76
C ARG A 151 11.30 -9.12 5.68
N LEU A 152 11.11 -9.54 6.91
CA LEU A 152 12.17 -9.50 7.94
C LEU A 152 13.25 -10.57 7.75
N ARG A 153 12.89 -11.74 7.16
CA ARG A 153 13.86 -12.81 6.91
C ARG A 153 14.88 -12.41 5.86
N GLY A 154 16.14 -12.30 6.26
CA GLY A 154 17.24 -11.88 5.40
C GLY A 154 17.30 -10.37 5.17
N LEU A 155 16.64 -9.59 6.02
CA LEU A 155 16.72 -8.13 5.98
C LEU A 155 18.09 -7.67 6.47
N GLU A 156 18.87 -7.03 5.60
CA GLU A 156 20.18 -6.48 5.96
C GLU A 156 20.00 -5.19 6.76
N ARG A 157 19.20 -4.26 6.23
CA ARG A 157 18.89 -2.97 6.86
C ARG A 157 17.51 -2.45 6.45
N PRO A 158 16.78 -1.79 7.34
CA PRO A 158 15.46 -1.20 7.04
C PRO A 158 15.46 -0.18 5.90
N SER A 159 16.51 0.63 5.78
CA SER A 159 16.61 1.66 4.75
C SER A 159 16.63 1.14 3.31
N VAL A 160 16.67 -0.18 3.08
CA VAL A 160 16.44 -0.78 1.76
C VAL A 160 15.10 -0.32 1.15
N VAL A 161 14.14 0.08 1.98
CA VAL A 161 12.85 0.64 1.54
C VAL A 161 13.00 1.96 0.77
N ALA A 162 14.13 2.65 0.88
CA ALA A 162 14.38 3.92 0.17
C ALA A 162 14.11 3.82 -1.34
N GLU A 163 14.42 2.67 -1.95
CA GLU A 163 14.14 2.39 -3.36
C GLU A 163 12.65 2.25 -3.69
N ARG A 164 11.83 2.08 -2.66
CA ARG A 164 10.39 1.84 -2.75
C ARG A 164 9.59 2.87 -1.94
N LEU A 165 10.12 4.08 -1.79
CA LEU A 165 9.35 5.20 -1.24
C LEU A 165 8.30 5.67 -2.27
N PRO A 166 7.11 6.12 -1.81
CA PRO A 166 6.12 6.76 -2.66
C PRO A 166 6.70 7.99 -3.36
N LYS A 167 6.11 8.38 -4.48
CA LYS A 167 6.61 9.50 -5.29
C LYS A 167 6.72 10.81 -4.50
N ALA A 168 5.83 11.03 -3.55
CA ALA A 168 5.88 12.19 -2.67
C ALA A 168 7.12 12.24 -1.73
N LEU A 169 7.84 11.12 -1.55
CA LEU A 169 8.93 11.01 -0.57
C LEU A 169 10.27 10.59 -1.19
N ILE A 170 10.28 9.96 -2.37
CA ILE A 170 11.49 9.35 -2.89
C ILE A 170 12.61 10.36 -3.15
N HIS A 171 12.28 11.56 -3.62
CA HIS A 171 13.26 12.63 -3.85
C HIS A 171 13.57 13.43 -2.57
N ARG A 172 12.80 13.19 -1.51
CA ARG A 172 12.96 13.80 -0.18
C ARG A 172 13.82 12.95 0.76
N ASN A 173 14.35 11.81 0.30
CA ASN A 173 15.28 11.01 1.10
C ASN A 173 16.72 11.57 1.00
N VAL A 174 16.90 12.77 1.50
CA VAL A 174 18.15 13.52 1.56
C VAL A 174 18.33 14.15 2.94
N GLU A 175 19.59 14.42 3.33
CA GLU A 175 19.90 15.04 4.62
C GLU A 175 19.06 16.31 4.87
N GLY A 176 18.52 16.45 6.07
CA GLY A 176 17.64 17.56 6.44
C GLY A 176 16.14 17.27 6.24
N GLU A 177 15.77 16.24 5.53
CA GLU A 177 14.37 15.84 5.33
C GLU A 177 13.92 14.78 6.35
N ARG A 178 12.66 14.89 6.80
CA ARG A 178 12.11 14.02 7.86
C ARG A 178 12.08 12.54 7.52
N VAL A 179 11.78 12.19 6.26
CA VAL A 179 11.77 10.79 5.82
C VAL A 179 13.18 10.20 5.87
N HIS A 180 14.21 10.99 5.56
CA HIS A 180 15.60 10.58 5.70
C HIS A 180 15.95 10.31 7.17
N ASP A 181 15.60 11.23 8.07
CA ASP A 181 15.81 11.06 9.51
C ASP A 181 15.17 9.77 10.04
N LEU A 182 13.93 9.46 9.58
CA LEU A 182 13.24 8.20 9.92
C LEU A 182 14.03 6.97 9.48
N LEU A 183 14.55 6.95 8.25
CA LEU A 183 15.30 5.81 7.73
C LEU A 183 16.65 5.64 8.43
N VAL A 184 17.34 6.73 8.74
CA VAL A 184 18.58 6.72 9.51
C VAL A 184 18.34 6.16 10.92
N ASP A 185 17.30 6.60 11.59
CA ASP A 185 16.96 6.12 12.93
C ASP A 185 16.51 4.65 12.93
N LEU A 186 15.75 4.22 11.92
CA LEU A 186 15.40 2.81 11.76
C LEU A 186 16.65 1.92 11.61
N ASP A 187 17.61 2.33 10.78
CA ASP A 187 18.87 1.59 10.61
C ASP A 187 19.69 1.61 11.90
N ARG A 188 19.75 2.73 12.61
CA ARG A 188 20.45 2.84 13.89
C ARG A 188 19.87 1.87 14.94
N PHE A 189 18.57 1.84 15.13
CA PHE A 189 17.93 0.93 16.09
C PHE A 189 17.99 -0.53 15.62
N TRP A 190 17.98 -0.79 14.33
CA TRP A 190 18.20 -2.12 13.78
C TRP A 190 19.60 -2.65 14.12
N GLN A 191 20.61 -1.79 14.05
CA GLN A 191 21.99 -2.14 14.46
C GLN A 191 22.09 -2.34 15.98
N TYR A 192 21.52 -1.49 16.79
CA TYR A 192 21.53 -1.65 18.26
C TYR A 192 20.92 -2.97 18.70
N ASN A 193 19.95 -3.48 17.96
CA ASN A 193 19.26 -4.74 18.26
C ASN A 193 19.84 -5.95 17.49
N ALA A 194 21.04 -5.84 16.90
CA ALA A 194 21.63 -6.89 16.08
C ALA A 194 21.73 -8.25 16.79
N ALA A 195 22.05 -8.26 18.08
CA ALA A 195 22.15 -9.49 18.87
C ALA A 195 20.85 -10.29 18.95
N LEU A 196 19.69 -9.64 18.78
CA LEU A 196 18.38 -10.32 18.81
C LEU A 196 18.11 -11.17 17.55
N ASP A 197 18.87 -10.98 16.49
CA ASP A 197 18.72 -11.76 15.25
C ASP A 197 18.95 -13.26 15.45
N VAL A 198 19.80 -13.62 16.41
CA VAL A 198 20.03 -15.02 16.85
C VAL A 198 18.72 -15.70 17.30
N HIS A 199 17.81 -14.93 17.87
CA HIS A 199 16.53 -15.46 18.33
C HIS A 199 15.47 -15.40 17.24
N SER A 200 15.30 -14.24 16.62
CA SER A 200 14.32 -14.04 15.54
C SER A 200 14.44 -12.66 14.92
N PRO A 201 14.45 -12.54 13.58
CA PRO A 201 14.36 -11.24 12.92
C PRO A 201 13.09 -10.47 13.29
N VAL A 202 12.00 -11.17 13.67
CA VAL A 202 10.78 -10.54 14.17
C VAL A 202 11.01 -9.89 15.53
N GLN A 203 11.74 -10.53 16.46
CA GLN A 203 12.07 -9.93 17.75
C GLN A 203 12.97 -8.71 17.57
N ARG A 204 13.98 -8.82 16.72
CA ARG A 204 14.87 -7.72 16.35
C ARG A 204 14.06 -6.53 15.82
N TRP A 205 13.13 -6.76 14.89
CA TRP A 205 12.29 -5.70 14.32
C TRP A 205 11.37 -5.06 15.37
N VAL A 206 10.71 -5.85 16.19
CA VAL A 206 9.85 -5.32 17.28
C VAL A 206 10.65 -4.45 18.25
N ALA A 207 11.87 -4.87 18.62
CA ALA A 207 12.76 -4.06 19.46
C ALA A 207 13.22 -2.78 18.74
N THR A 208 13.50 -2.85 17.44
CA THR A 208 13.82 -1.69 16.59
C THR A 208 12.71 -0.66 16.60
N VAL A 209 11.48 -1.08 16.32
CA VAL A 209 10.30 -0.19 16.30
C VAL A 209 9.98 0.34 17.70
N SER A 210 10.20 -0.44 18.75
CA SER A 210 10.06 0.02 20.14
C SER A 210 11.08 1.10 20.46
N GLY A 211 12.35 0.88 20.11
CA GLY A 211 13.41 1.88 20.30
C GLY A 211 13.15 3.18 19.55
N LEU A 212 12.62 3.08 18.32
CA LEU A 212 12.21 4.25 17.54
C LEU A 212 11.13 5.07 18.27
N ARG A 213 10.09 4.41 18.79
CA ARG A 213 9.04 5.05 19.58
C ARG A 213 9.58 5.67 20.87
N ASP A 214 10.46 4.97 21.59
CA ASP A 214 11.04 5.41 22.86
C ASP A 214 11.99 6.62 22.65
N ALA A 215 12.54 6.75 21.43
CA ALA A 215 13.30 7.93 21.00
C ALA A 215 12.42 9.14 20.58
N GLY A 216 11.09 9.02 20.67
CA GLY A 216 10.16 10.11 20.42
C GLY A 216 9.47 10.11 19.07
N TRP A 217 9.73 9.12 18.20
CA TRP A 217 8.96 9.00 16.96
C TRP A 217 7.49 8.64 17.26
N PRO A 218 6.52 9.29 16.62
CA PRO A 218 5.10 9.04 16.87
C PRO A 218 4.63 7.76 16.17
N VAL A 219 5.20 6.63 16.56
CA VAL A 219 4.89 5.32 15.96
C VAL A 219 3.45 4.92 16.28
N LEU A 220 2.67 4.66 15.24
CA LEU A 220 1.29 4.21 15.32
C LEU A 220 1.20 2.68 15.42
N GLY A 221 0.04 2.21 15.89
CA GLY A 221 -0.26 0.78 15.97
C GLY A 221 0.36 0.10 17.19
N ARG A 222 0.38 -1.24 17.15
CA ARG A 222 0.83 -2.09 18.26
C ARG A 222 1.76 -3.18 17.75
N ALA A 223 2.45 -3.87 18.66
CA ALA A 223 3.36 -4.97 18.36
C ALA A 223 2.77 -6.08 17.46
N THR A 224 1.45 -6.25 17.44
CA THR A 224 0.78 -7.18 16.53
C THR A 224 0.99 -6.84 15.05
N ARG A 225 1.05 -5.54 14.71
CA ARG A 225 1.37 -5.08 13.35
C ARG A 225 2.89 -5.11 13.10
N TRP A 226 3.68 -4.68 14.08
CA TRP A 226 5.14 -4.69 13.96
C TRP A 226 5.69 -6.10 13.68
N ARG A 227 5.10 -7.15 14.29
CA ARG A 227 5.49 -8.56 14.01
C ARG A 227 5.31 -8.98 12.55
N LEU A 228 4.54 -8.24 11.78
CA LEU A 228 4.37 -8.46 10.34
C LEU A 228 5.45 -7.77 9.50
N GLY A 229 6.40 -7.07 10.12
CA GLY A 229 7.41 -6.27 9.44
C GLY A 229 6.96 -4.85 9.12
N GLU A 230 5.88 -4.38 9.75
CA GLU A 230 5.33 -3.04 9.50
C GLU A 230 5.75 -2.03 10.57
N VAL A 231 5.95 -0.79 10.15
CA VAL A 231 6.03 0.40 10.99
C VAL A 231 5.22 1.52 10.32
N THR A 232 4.39 2.19 11.11
CA THR A 232 3.54 3.29 10.64
C THR A 232 3.77 4.51 11.49
N VAL A 233 3.87 5.67 10.86
CA VAL A 233 3.94 6.99 11.52
C VAL A 233 2.89 7.92 10.91
N PRO A 234 2.40 8.95 11.63
CA PRO A 234 1.57 10.00 11.03
C PRO A 234 2.31 10.66 9.87
N TRP A 235 1.57 11.10 8.85
CA TRP A 235 2.16 11.79 7.70
C TRP A 235 3.01 13.01 8.13
N SER A 236 2.55 13.76 9.12
CA SER A 236 3.28 14.93 9.65
C SER A 236 4.70 14.61 10.13
N ALA A 237 5.00 13.36 10.47
CA ALA A 237 6.33 12.94 10.91
C ALA A 237 7.33 12.77 9.75
N VAL A 238 6.84 12.63 8.51
CA VAL A 238 7.66 12.37 7.32
C VAL A 238 7.37 13.32 6.15
N ALA A 239 6.35 14.17 6.29
CA ALA A 239 5.99 15.14 5.25
C ALA A 239 7.23 15.97 4.83
N PRO A 240 7.39 16.25 3.51
CA PRO A 240 8.44 17.13 3.04
C PRO A 240 8.53 18.41 3.84
N ARG A 241 9.74 18.91 4.04
CA ARG A 241 9.97 20.26 4.57
C ARG A 241 9.85 21.27 3.42
N ASP A 242 9.16 22.38 3.68
CA ASP A 242 9.03 23.50 2.73
C ASP A 242 10.38 24.21 2.54
#